data_ad255a3f0084073690940e0a39ed2f6e
#
_entry.id   ad255a3f0084073690940e0a39ed2f6e
#
_cell.length_a   1.000
_cell.length_b   1.000
_cell.length_c   1.000
_cell.angle_alpha   90.00
_cell.angle_beta   90.00
_cell.angle_gamma   90.00
#
_symmetry.space_group_name_H-M   'P 1'
#
loop_
_entity.id
_entity.type
_entity.pdbx_description
1 polymer ?
#
loop_
_entity_poly.entity_id
_entity_poly.type
_entity_poly.pdbx_seq_one_letter_code
_entity_poly.pdbx_strand_id
1 'polypeptide(L)'
;MIQSRDIKSVFILMEPRLWFGHLLQSTISEKTSNDIKEVDILCDIDIRDLSYNMPRQKDMAVCFVYFNASNSKRILMNFLYVQNMMQLAQIPIFTIEVYSDKPAIYKSFRIKSDSVLFHKERLCYLLEKQIPVKYTKLLFLDADIVFDNPAWYDELSTALDSYDIVHPYEKANWLDLTYTKIVRQAESVMSDKKNRSAINNKSHLGFGWAFKRPIFNKYGFYQYCIIGSGDSLSTMAWFKQIPARLTNDVNSEYETLPYKDFLKTVTPTPKMSYISGTVYHLYHGSFKNRNYYNRHCIFKGIVDIRSILKEDESGLFQITDPEIAQKVKDYFKDRDDDGV
;
A
#
# COMPACT_ATOMS: atom_id res chain seq x y z
N MET A 1 -16.78 36.76 -2.03
CA MET A 1 -16.01 35.84 -1.17
C MET A 1 -16.76 34.52 -1.14
N ILE A 2 -16.40 33.58 -2.02
CA ILE A 2 -16.97 32.21 -2.05
C ILE A 2 -16.23 31.44 -0.98
N GLN A 3 -16.97 30.96 0.04
CA GLN A 3 -16.38 30.25 1.17
C GLN A 3 -15.80 28.91 0.72
N SER A 4 -14.64 28.57 1.24
CA SER A 4 -13.82 27.37 0.95
C SER A 4 -14.49 26.00 1.19
N ARG A 5 -15.78 25.99 1.48
CA ARG A 5 -16.56 24.76 1.71
C ARG A 5 -17.07 24.10 0.41
N ASP A 6 -17.24 24.86 -0.67
CA ASP A 6 -17.89 24.35 -1.88
C ASP A 6 -16.96 23.62 -2.86
N ILE A 7 -15.65 23.87 -2.78
CA ILE A 7 -14.70 23.27 -3.72
C ILE A 7 -14.54 21.76 -3.49
N LYS A 8 -14.57 21.31 -2.24
CA LYS A 8 -14.40 19.87 -1.91
C LYS A 8 -15.61 19.00 -2.29
N SER A 9 -16.80 19.57 -2.29
CA SER A 9 -18.04 18.86 -2.66
C SER A 9 -18.23 18.73 -4.17
N VAL A 10 -17.73 19.67 -4.93
CA VAL A 10 -17.82 19.67 -6.41
C VAL A 10 -16.86 18.63 -7.02
N PHE A 11 -15.71 18.41 -6.40
CA PHE A 11 -14.73 17.45 -6.88
C PHE A 11 -15.15 15.98 -6.75
N ILE A 12 -16.08 15.64 -5.86
CA ILE A 12 -16.52 14.25 -5.62
C ILE A 12 -17.47 13.75 -6.74
N LEU A 13 -18.02 14.65 -7.56
CA LEU A 13 -19.01 14.32 -8.59
C LEU A 13 -18.50 14.47 -10.05
N MET A 14 -17.25 14.86 -10.26
CA MET A 14 -16.69 14.94 -11.61
C MET A 14 -16.26 13.58 -12.13
N GLU A 15 -16.59 13.29 -13.39
CA GLU A 15 -16.10 12.07 -14.06
C GLU A 15 -14.57 11.98 -14.03
N PRO A 16 -14.00 10.78 -13.83
CA PRO A 16 -12.55 10.56 -13.75
C PRO A 16 -11.75 11.19 -14.90
N ARG A 17 -12.34 11.24 -16.09
CA ARG A 17 -11.74 11.82 -17.31
C ARG A 17 -11.40 13.31 -17.21
N LEU A 18 -12.18 14.08 -16.45
CA LEU A 18 -11.97 15.52 -16.29
C LEU A 18 -10.86 15.84 -15.28
N TRP A 19 -10.63 14.97 -14.33
CA TRP A 19 -9.61 15.13 -13.30
C TRP A 19 -8.18 15.07 -13.85
N PHE A 20 -7.89 14.08 -14.67
CA PHE A 20 -6.55 13.88 -15.23
C PHE A 20 -6.18 14.95 -16.27
N GLY A 21 -7.12 15.46 -17.05
CA GLY A 21 -6.88 16.50 -18.07
C GLY A 21 -6.31 17.79 -17.48
N HIS A 22 -6.87 18.26 -16.37
CA HIS A 22 -6.40 19.47 -15.69
C HIS A 22 -5.06 19.30 -14.95
N LEU A 23 -4.75 18.11 -14.48
CA LEU A 23 -3.57 17.80 -13.68
C LEU A 23 -2.32 17.58 -14.54
N LEU A 24 -2.48 17.00 -15.73
CA LEU A 24 -1.37 16.84 -16.69
C LEU A 24 -0.87 18.17 -17.23
N GLN A 25 -1.74 19.18 -17.37
CA GLN A 25 -1.33 20.51 -17.86
C GLN A 25 -0.53 21.34 -16.85
N SER A 26 -0.65 21.07 -15.55
CA SER A 26 0.03 21.83 -14.50
C SER A 26 1.38 21.26 -14.05
N THR A 27 1.76 20.06 -14.49
CA THR A 27 2.93 19.32 -13.99
C THR A 27 4.00 18.97 -15.02
N ILE A 28 3.82 19.37 -16.31
CA ILE A 28 4.85 19.13 -17.32
C ILE A 28 5.85 20.28 -17.30
N SER A 29 6.86 20.20 -16.46
CA SER A 29 8.15 20.85 -16.68
C SER A 29 9.20 19.74 -16.86
N GLU A 30 9.84 19.76 -18.02
CA GLU A 30 10.79 18.77 -18.46
C GLU A 30 12.01 18.66 -17.54
N LYS A 31 12.31 17.44 -17.06
CA LYS A 31 13.69 17.02 -16.80
C LYS A 31 13.80 15.50 -16.90
N THR A 32 14.43 15.05 -17.95
CA THR A 32 14.90 13.70 -18.15
C THR A 32 16.10 13.40 -17.25
N SER A 33 16.04 12.37 -16.43
CA SER A 33 17.22 11.79 -15.78
C SER A 33 17.45 10.38 -16.31
N ASN A 34 18.60 10.19 -16.92
CA ASN A 34 19.15 8.90 -17.31
C ASN A 34 19.51 8.09 -16.06
N ASP A 35 18.94 6.90 -15.93
CA ASP A 35 19.60 5.67 -15.44
C ASP A 35 18.51 4.69 -14.95
N ILE A 36 18.20 3.77 -15.78
CA ILE A 36 17.71 2.40 -15.63
C ILE A 36 17.21 2.06 -17.04
N LYS A 37 17.53 0.89 -17.59
CA LYS A 37 16.90 0.41 -18.81
C LYS A 37 15.39 0.25 -18.55
N GLU A 38 14.67 1.32 -18.68
CA GLU A 38 13.22 1.35 -18.65
C GLU A 38 12.76 0.68 -19.93
N VAL A 39 11.95 -0.34 -19.78
CA VAL A 39 11.23 -0.95 -20.90
C VAL A 39 10.08 0.02 -21.19
N ASP A 40 10.29 0.95 -22.12
CA ASP A 40 9.25 1.89 -22.59
C ASP A 40 8.19 1.13 -23.39
N ILE A 41 7.30 0.44 -22.70
CA ILE A 41 6.12 -0.18 -23.32
C ILE A 41 4.98 0.83 -23.24
N LEU A 42 4.43 1.22 -24.39
CA LEU A 42 3.19 2.00 -24.41
C LEU A 42 2.12 1.21 -23.67
N CYS A 43 1.40 1.87 -22.79
CA CYS A 43 0.27 1.26 -22.10
C CYS A 43 -0.88 1.14 -23.10
N ASP A 44 -1.29 -0.09 -23.42
CA ASP A 44 -2.40 -0.36 -24.35
C ASP A 44 -3.76 0.06 -23.77
N ILE A 45 -3.81 0.40 -22.48
CA ILE A 45 -5.02 0.78 -21.77
C ILE A 45 -4.88 2.22 -21.28
N ASP A 46 -5.84 3.05 -21.59
CA ASP A 46 -5.99 4.33 -20.91
C ASP A 46 -6.69 4.08 -19.56
N ILE A 47 -5.96 4.30 -18.46
CA ILE A 47 -6.52 4.10 -17.11
C ILE A 47 -7.78 4.97 -16.86
N ARG A 48 -7.97 6.04 -17.64
CA ARG A 48 -9.14 6.92 -17.57
C ARG A 48 -10.41 6.26 -18.12
N ASP A 49 -10.27 5.23 -18.95
CA ASP A 49 -11.38 4.48 -19.52
C ASP A 49 -11.80 3.27 -18.65
N LEU A 50 -11.04 2.99 -17.61
CA LEU A 50 -11.36 1.92 -16.68
C LEU A 50 -12.54 2.29 -15.80
N SER A 51 -13.38 1.30 -15.54
CA SER A 51 -14.52 1.42 -14.62
C SER A 51 -14.76 0.08 -13.92
N TYR A 52 -15.47 0.11 -12.80
CA TYR A 52 -15.76 -1.09 -12.05
C TYR A 52 -17.25 -1.42 -12.06
N ASN A 53 -17.54 -2.70 -12.02
CA ASN A 53 -18.91 -3.18 -11.85
C ASN A 53 -19.40 -2.90 -10.44
N MET A 54 -20.69 -2.62 -10.31
CA MET A 54 -21.32 -2.58 -8.99
C MET A 54 -21.30 -3.98 -8.39
N PRO A 55 -20.82 -4.16 -7.15
CA PRO A 55 -20.77 -5.46 -6.50
C PRO A 55 -22.14 -6.13 -6.35
N ARG A 56 -22.20 -7.42 -6.65
CA ARG A 56 -23.41 -8.26 -6.42
C ARG A 56 -23.67 -8.44 -4.92
N GLN A 57 -22.59 -8.63 -4.15
CA GLN A 57 -22.62 -8.70 -2.68
C GLN A 57 -21.62 -7.70 -2.12
N LYS A 58 -22.02 -7.03 -1.04
CA LYS A 58 -21.16 -6.02 -0.38
C LYS A 58 -20.71 -6.55 0.98
N ASP A 59 -20.08 -7.73 0.98
CA ASP A 59 -19.59 -8.45 2.17
C ASP A 59 -18.09 -8.23 2.45
N MET A 60 -17.36 -7.63 1.49
CA MET A 60 -15.97 -7.28 1.62
C MET A 60 -15.79 -5.76 1.80
N ALA A 61 -14.98 -5.36 2.79
CA ALA A 61 -14.55 -3.98 2.96
C ALA A 61 -13.19 -3.76 2.26
N VAL A 62 -13.12 -2.73 1.42
CA VAL A 62 -11.83 -2.25 0.87
C VAL A 62 -11.26 -1.22 1.83
N CYS A 63 -10.07 -1.49 2.32
CA CYS A 63 -9.41 -0.81 3.42
C CYS A 63 -8.20 -0.04 2.92
N PHE A 64 -8.21 1.27 3.08
CA PHE A 64 -7.09 2.13 2.71
C PHE A 64 -6.40 2.70 3.95
N VAL A 65 -5.08 2.69 3.91
CA VAL A 65 -4.24 3.45 4.82
C VAL A 65 -3.73 4.68 4.06
N TYR A 66 -4.10 5.86 4.52
CA TYR A 66 -3.60 7.11 3.97
C TYR A 66 -2.59 7.75 4.93
N PHE A 67 -1.36 7.82 4.46
CA PHE A 67 -0.24 8.44 5.15
C PHE A 67 0.60 9.20 4.12
N ASN A 68 0.73 10.52 4.30
CA ASN A 68 1.39 11.40 3.35
C ASN A 68 2.35 12.36 4.10
N ALA A 69 3.44 11.79 4.62
CA ALA A 69 4.42 12.54 5.41
C ALA A 69 5.17 13.61 4.59
N SER A 70 5.29 13.41 3.28
CA SER A 70 5.94 14.36 2.36
C SER A 70 5.02 15.50 1.90
N ASN A 71 3.74 15.50 2.30
CA ASN A 71 2.72 16.41 1.76
C ASN A 71 2.60 16.40 0.23
N SER A 72 2.92 15.27 -0.40
CA SER A 72 2.86 15.09 -1.84
C SER A 72 1.44 15.31 -2.36
N LYS A 73 1.31 16.18 -3.35
CA LYS A 73 0.05 16.41 -4.06
C LYS A 73 -0.33 15.19 -4.88
N ARG A 74 0.66 14.52 -5.44
CA ARG A 74 0.47 13.34 -6.29
C ARG A 74 -0.08 12.15 -5.51
N ILE A 75 0.44 11.87 -4.32
CA ILE A 75 -0.11 10.83 -3.44
C ILE A 75 -1.60 11.12 -3.13
N LEU A 76 -1.93 12.36 -2.81
CA LEU A 76 -3.33 12.74 -2.56
C LEU A 76 -4.21 12.55 -3.79
N MET A 77 -3.73 12.97 -4.95
CA MET A 77 -4.47 12.86 -6.21
C MET A 77 -4.72 11.41 -6.61
N ASN A 78 -3.68 10.57 -6.56
CA ASN A 78 -3.80 9.15 -6.85
C ASN A 78 -4.85 8.50 -5.94
N PHE A 79 -4.77 8.78 -4.64
CA PHE A 79 -5.75 8.27 -3.68
C PHE A 79 -7.18 8.72 -4.01
N LEU A 80 -7.39 10.00 -4.26
CA LEU A 80 -8.72 10.53 -4.57
C LEU A 80 -9.29 9.96 -5.88
N TYR A 81 -8.43 9.71 -6.86
CA TYR A 81 -8.81 9.06 -8.11
C TYR A 81 -9.30 7.62 -7.87
N VAL A 82 -8.49 6.80 -7.18
CA VAL A 82 -8.85 5.41 -6.84
C VAL A 82 -10.11 5.35 -5.99
N GLN A 83 -10.22 6.23 -4.98
CA GLN A 83 -11.40 6.33 -4.13
C GLN A 83 -12.66 6.66 -4.94
N ASN A 84 -12.56 7.61 -5.87
CA ASN A 84 -13.69 8.01 -6.72
C ASN A 84 -14.17 6.87 -7.63
N MET A 85 -13.25 6.14 -8.28
CA MET A 85 -13.62 4.96 -9.09
C MET A 85 -14.42 3.94 -8.27
N MET A 86 -13.98 3.65 -7.05
CA MET A 86 -14.68 2.71 -6.17
C MET A 86 -16.03 3.24 -5.69
N GLN A 87 -16.13 4.54 -5.40
CA GLN A 87 -17.38 5.18 -4.99
C GLN A 87 -18.42 5.16 -6.11
N LEU A 88 -18.02 5.43 -7.36
CA LEU A 88 -18.91 5.35 -8.53
C LEU A 88 -19.49 3.94 -8.71
N ALA A 89 -18.69 2.90 -8.44
CA ALA A 89 -19.13 1.51 -8.45
C ALA A 89 -19.85 1.09 -7.15
N GLN A 90 -20.03 1.99 -6.18
CA GLN A 90 -20.61 1.69 -4.87
C GLN A 90 -19.91 0.57 -4.09
N ILE A 91 -18.62 0.41 -4.29
CA ILE A 91 -17.78 -0.51 -3.53
C ILE A 91 -17.64 0.00 -2.09
N PRO A 92 -17.79 -0.85 -1.06
CA PRO A 92 -17.61 -0.44 0.34
C PRO A 92 -16.15 -0.13 0.64
N ILE A 93 -15.84 1.15 0.90
CA ILE A 93 -14.49 1.62 1.21
C ILE A 93 -14.41 2.20 2.62
N PHE A 94 -13.30 1.93 3.29
CA PHE A 94 -12.95 2.46 4.60
C PHE A 94 -11.51 2.97 4.58
N THR A 95 -11.29 4.15 5.09
CA THR A 95 -9.98 4.78 5.10
C THR A 95 -9.60 5.17 6.51
N ILE A 96 -8.37 4.86 6.92
CA ILE A 96 -7.73 5.44 8.09
C ILE A 96 -6.65 6.42 7.63
N GLU A 97 -6.66 7.61 8.20
CA GLU A 97 -5.76 8.70 7.85
C GLU A 97 -4.94 9.13 9.06
N VAL A 98 -3.62 9.15 8.89
CA VAL A 98 -2.72 9.83 9.85
C VAL A 98 -2.37 11.20 9.30
N TYR A 99 -2.53 12.23 10.12
CA TYR A 99 -2.27 13.63 9.75
C TYR A 99 -1.62 14.40 10.90
N SER A 100 -0.80 15.40 10.60
CA SER A 100 -0.18 16.27 11.60
C SER A 100 -0.94 17.59 11.77
N ASP A 101 -1.21 18.31 10.69
CA ASP A 101 -1.90 19.61 10.72
C ASP A 101 -3.40 19.45 10.44
N LYS A 102 -3.77 19.10 9.21
CA LYS A 102 -5.17 18.99 8.76
C LYS A 102 -5.42 17.68 8.02
N PRO A 103 -6.54 17.01 8.31
CA PRO A 103 -6.91 15.83 7.54
C PRO A 103 -7.26 16.22 6.10
N ALA A 104 -6.80 15.41 5.15
CA ALA A 104 -7.04 15.61 3.72
C ALA A 104 -8.23 14.80 3.20
N ILE A 105 -8.53 13.65 3.84
CA ILE A 105 -9.51 12.70 3.33
C ILE A 105 -10.87 12.90 4.01
N TYR A 106 -11.90 13.04 3.16
CA TYR A 106 -13.29 13.13 3.63
C TYR A 106 -13.79 11.74 4.07
N LYS A 107 -14.48 11.70 5.23
CA LYS A 107 -15.03 10.44 5.81
C LYS A 107 -13.96 9.38 6.11
N SER A 108 -12.77 9.78 6.55
CA SER A 108 -11.75 8.87 7.08
C SER A 108 -11.87 8.71 8.61
N PHE A 109 -11.43 7.56 9.13
CA PHE A 109 -11.03 7.46 10.53
C PHE A 109 -9.70 8.19 10.69
N ARG A 110 -9.58 9.06 11.69
CA ARG A 110 -8.52 10.06 11.76
C ARG A 110 -7.69 9.88 13.00
N ILE A 111 -6.38 9.82 12.81
CA ILE A 111 -5.40 9.83 13.90
C ILE A 111 -4.51 11.06 13.71
N LYS A 112 -4.54 11.99 14.67
CA LYS A 112 -3.60 13.10 14.70
C LYS A 112 -2.28 12.64 15.31
N SER A 113 -1.20 12.74 14.55
CA SER A 113 0.14 12.35 15.02
C SER A 113 1.21 13.09 14.25
N ASP A 114 2.26 13.49 14.96
CA ASP A 114 3.48 14.03 14.35
C ASP A 114 4.51 12.95 14.03
N SER A 115 4.15 11.68 14.24
CA SER A 115 4.98 10.55 13.84
C SER A 115 5.07 10.45 12.32
N VAL A 116 6.28 10.38 11.81
CA VAL A 116 6.56 10.20 10.38
C VAL A 116 6.82 8.74 10.02
N LEU A 117 6.62 7.81 10.96
CA LEU A 117 6.83 6.39 10.71
C LEU A 117 5.82 5.84 9.71
N PHE A 118 6.25 4.91 8.87
CA PHE A 118 5.37 4.22 7.94
C PHE A 118 4.61 3.10 8.66
N HIS A 119 3.47 3.45 9.23
CA HIS A 119 2.66 2.54 10.06
C HIS A 119 1.64 1.71 9.28
N LYS A 120 1.84 1.46 7.98
CA LYS A 120 0.83 0.82 7.12
C LYS A 120 0.19 -0.41 7.78
N GLU A 121 1.00 -1.37 8.19
CA GLU A 121 0.52 -2.64 8.73
C GLU A 121 -0.16 -2.45 10.09
N ARG A 122 0.37 -1.57 10.92
CA ARG A 122 -0.25 -1.21 12.22
C ARG A 122 -1.61 -0.55 12.01
N LEU A 123 -1.71 0.37 11.06
CA LEU A 123 -2.95 1.06 10.72
C LEU A 123 -4.00 0.10 10.15
N CYS A 124 -3.61 -0.98 9.48
CA CYS A 124 -4.54 -2.02 9.05
C CYS A 124 -5.28 -2.66 10.25
N TYR A 125 -4.58 -2.92 11.36
CA TYR A 125 -5.21 -3.44 12.59
C TYR A 125 -6.12 -2.41 13.26
N LEU A 126 -5.71 -1.14 13.29
CA LEU A 126 -6.52 -0.08 13.87
C LEU A 126 -7.79 0.16 13.04
N LEU A 127 -7.68 0.11 11.72
CA LEU A 127 -8.81 0.26 10.80
C LEU A 127 -9.78 -0.93 10.92
N GLU A 128 -9.27 -2.16 11.01
CA GLU A 128 -10.12 -3.35 11.14
C GLU A 128 -11.12 -3.23 12.29
N LYS A 129 -10.68 -2.70 13.43
CA LYS A 129 -11.53 -2.48 14.62
C LYS A 129 -12.66 -1.48 14.40
N GLN A 130 -12.56 -0.62 13.38
CA GLN A 130 -13.56 0.39 13.04
C GLN A 130 -14.57 -0.10 11.99
N ILE A 131 -14.25 -1.21 11.29
CA ILE A 131 -15.08 -1.73 10.20
C ILE A 131 -16.29 -2.48 10.79
N PRO A 132 -17.52 -2.17 10.32
CA PRO A 132 -18.71 -2.88 10.78
C PRO A 132 -18.61 -4.40 10.62
N VAL A 133 -19.14 -5.16 11.61
CA VAL A 133 -19.04 -6.63 11.68
C VAL A 133 -19.68 -7.37 10.50
N LYS A 134 -20.60 -6.71 9.79
CA LYS A 134 -21.22 -7.28 8.58
C LYS A 134 -20.24 -7.56 7.45
N TYR A 135 -19.08 -6.89 7.45
CA TYR A 135 -18.02 -7.16 6.49
C TYR A 135 -17.15 -8.31 7.01
N THR A 136 -17.36 -9.47 6.43
CA THR A 136 -16.67 -10.72 6.82
C THR A 136 -15.36 -10.93 6.07
N LYS A 137 -15.11 -10.11 5.06
CA LYS A 137 -13.93 -10.10 4.20
C LYS A 137 -13.31 -8.71 4.19
N LEU A 138 -11.98 -8.64 4.10
CA LEU A 138 -11.21 -7.39 4.12
C LEU A 138 -10.19 -7.41 3.00
N LEU A 139 -10.12 -6.35 2.21
CA LEU A 139 -9.02 -6.09 1.29
C LEU A 139 -8.25 -4.86 1.78
N PHE A 140 -7.00 -5.03 2.19
CA PHE A 140 -6.09 -3.91 2.42
C PHE A 140 -5.35 -3.61 1.12
N LEU A 141 -5.57 -2.43 0.57
CA LEU A 141 -5.10 -2.02 -0.75
C LEU A 141 -4.28 -0.74 -0.66
N ASP A 142 -3.21 -0.64 -1.44
CA ASP A 142 -2.46 0.59 -1.59
C ASP A 142 -3.29 1.65 -2.30
N ALA A 143 -3.09 2.90 -1.95
CA ALA A 143 -3.97 4.01 -2.29
C ALA A 143 -3.82 4.51 -3.74
N ASP A 144 -3.00 3.86 -4.53
CA ASP A 144 -2.60 4.23 -5.89
C ASP A 144 -2.70 3.06 -6.89
N ILE A 145 -3.57 2.10 -6.60
CA ILE A 145 -3.77 0.89 -7.40
C ILE A 145 -5.08 0.93 -8.15
N VAL A 146 -5.02 0.69 -9.46
CA VAL A 146 -6.16 0.59 -10.37
C VAL A 146 -6.18 -0.80 -11.00
N PHE A 147 -7.37 -1.42 -11.08
CA PHE A 147 -7.58 -2.74 -11.69
C PHE A 147 -8.04 -2.62 -13.12
N ASP A 148 -7.55 -3.49 -14.03
CA ASP A 148 -8.08 -3.62 -15.39
C ASP A 148 -9.41 -4.40 -15.44
N ASN A 149 -9.54 -5.39 -14.57
CA ASN A 149 -10.73 -6.24 -14.49
C ASN A 149 -11.90 -5.50 -13.82
N PRO A 150 -12.99 -5.17 -14.51
CA PRO A 150 -14.12 -4.47 -13.90
C PRO A 150 -14.86 -5.28 -12.83
N ALA A 151 -14.73 -6.62 -12.85
CA ALA A 151 -15.39 -7.54 -11.92
C ALA A 151 -14.51 -7.95 -10.72
N TRP A 152 -13.33 -7.35 -10.56
CA TRP A 152 -12.33 -7.73 -9.57
C TRP A 152 -12.88 -7.89 -8.14
N TYR A 153 -13.84 -7.04 -7.74
CA TYR A 153 -14.39 -7.09 -6.39
C TYR A 153 -15.17 -8.39 -6.14
N ASP A 154 -16.08 -8.74 -7.06
CA ASP A 154 -16.90 -9.95 -6.93
C ASP A 154 -16.04 -11.23 -7.05
N GLU A 155 -15.05 -11.23 -7.94
CA GLU A 155 -14.10 -12.34 -8.10
C GLU A 155 -13.25 -12.54 -6.84
N LEU A 156 -12.75 -11.45 -6.27
CA LEU A 156 -11.95 -11.48 -5.05
C LEU A 156 -12.77 -11.96 -3.85
N SER A 157 -13.99 -11.41 -3.70
CA SER A 157 -14.91 -11.87 -2.66
C SER A 157 -15.23 -13.35 -2.79
N THR A 158 -15.52 -13.83 -4.01
CA THR A 158 -15.79 -15.26 -4.28
C THR A 158 -14.58 -16.14 -3.99
N ALA A 159 -13.37 -15.71 -4.36
CA ALA A 159 -12.15 -16.45 -4.07
C ALA A 159 -11.94 -16.62 -2.55
N LEU A 160 -12.28 -15.63 -1.76
CA LEU A 160 -12.21 -15.70 -0.30
C LEU A 160 -13.22 -16.68 0.33
N ASP A 161 -14.22 -17.18 -0.39
CA ASP A 161 -15.06 -18.27 0.14
C ASP A 161 -14.27 -19.56 0.30
N SER A 162 -13.29 -19.81 -0.59
CA SER A 162 -12.48 -21.03 -0.65
C SER A 162 -11.07 -20.88 -0.07
N TYR A 163 -10.52 -19.65 -0.05
CA TYR A 163 -9.16 -19.36 0.39
C TYR A 163 -9.16 -18.42 1.61
N ASP A 164 -8.11 -18.49 2.39
CA ASP A 164 -7.94 -17.71 3.61
C ASP A 164 -7.38 -16.31 3.32
N ILE A 165 -6.41 -16.25 2.39
CA ILE A 165 -5.73 -15.03 1.94
C ILE A 165 -5.67 -15.07 0.41
N VAL A 166 -6.01 -13.97 -0.25
CA VAL A 166 -6.01 -13.86 -1.71
C VAL A 166 -5.26 -12.61 -2.16
N HIS A 167 -4.34 -12.78 -3.10
CA HIS A 167 -3.69 -11.65 -3.77
C HIS A 167 -4.64 -11.09 -4.84
N PRO A 168 -4.91 -9.77 -4.87
CA PRO A 168 -6.00 -9.24 -5.67
C PRO A 168 -5.68 -9.07 -7.16
N TYR A 169 -4.57 -9.65 -7.66
CA TYR A 169 -4.16 -9.57 -9.06
C TYR A 169 -3.20 -10.70 -9.46
N GLU A 170 -3.07 -10.89 -10.77
CA GLU A 170 -2.09 -11.76 -11.41
C GLU A 170 -0.82 -11.05 -11.82
N LYS A 171 -0.96 -9.84 -12.41
CA LYS A 171 0.14 -9.02 -12.93
C LYS A 171 0.09 -7.60 -12.38
N ALA A 172 1.25 -6.99 -12.28
CA ALA A 172 1.41 -5.62 -11.82
C ALA A 172 2.24 -4.80 -12.83
N ASN A 173 1.71 -3.65 -13.23
CA ASN A 173 2.35 -2.67 -14.11
C ASN A 173 2.55 -1.36 -13.37
N TRP A 174 3.77 -0.85 -13.36
CA TRP A 174 4.06 0.50 -12.85
C TRP A 174 4.01 1.49 -14.00
N LEU A 175 3.23 2.53 -13.83
CA LEU A 175 3.08 3.57 -14.83
C LEU A 175 4.13 4.67 -14.65
N ASP A 176 4.44 5.34 -15.74
CA ASP A 176 5.28 6.55 -15.76
C ASP A 176 4.52 7.78 -15.22
N LEU A 177 5.21 8.91 -15.15
CA LEU A 177 4.67 10.20 -14.72
C LEU A 177 3.40 10.64 -15.49
N THR A 178 3.28 10.24 -16.75
CA THR A 178 2.17 10.60 -17.64
C THR A 178 1.03 9.59 -17.64
N TYR A 179 1.21 8.44 -16.97
CA TYR A 179 0.30 7.29 -16.96
C TYR A 179 0.04 6.67 -18.36
N THR A 180 0.92 6.92 -19.33
CA THR A 180 0.79 6.41 -20.69
C THR A 180 1.78 5.31 -21.03
N LYS A 181 2.79 5.10 -20.19
CA LYS A 181 3.83 4.10 -20.37
C LYS A 181 3.96 3.21 -19.15
N ILE A 182 4.28 1.94 -19.40
CA ILE A 182 4.65 0.97 -18.38
C ILE A 182 6.17 0.99 -18.24
N VAL A 183 6.65 1.38 -17.07
CA VAL A 183 8.10 1.45 -16.77
C VAL A 183 8.62 0.19 -16.08
N ARG A 184 7.72 -0.62 -15.52
CA ARG A 184 8.05 -1.89 -14.88
C ARG A 184 6.85 -2.82 -14.90
N GLN A 185 7.13 -4.12 -15.04
CA GLN A 185 6.15 -5.20 -14.92
C GLN A 185 6.65 -6.28 -13.96
N ALA A 186 5.73 -6.92 -13.24
CA ALA A 186 6.02 -8.09 -12.43
C ALA A 186 4.78 -8.99 -12.33
N GLU A 187 5.00 -10.28 -12.16
CA GLU A 187 3.95 -11.20 -11.75
C GLU A 187 3.69 -11.08 -10.25
N SER A 188 2.46 -11.37 -9.84
CA SER A 188 2.12 -11.59 -8.44
C SER A 188 2.92 -12.77 -7.89
N VAL A 189 3.35 -12.69 -6.64
CA VAL A 189 3.99 -13.82 -5.96
C VAL A 189 3.12 -15.08 -5.96
N MET A 190 1.80 -14.92 -6.04
CA MET A 190 0.85 -16.03 -6.05
C MET A 190 0.64 -16.64 -7.43
N SER A 191 0.78 -15.86 -8.51
CA SER A 191 0.68 -16.35 -9.89
C SER A 191 1.97 -17.03 -10.37
N ASP A 192 3.12 -16.59 -9.87
CA ASP A 192 4.40 -17.18 -10.22
C ASP A 192 4.59 -18.56 -9.57
N LYS A 193 4.19 -19.59 -10.31
CA LYS A 193 4.29 -20.98 -9.86
C LYS A 193 5.72 -21.45 -9.58
N LYS A 194 6.72 -20.83 -10.22
CA LYS A 194 8.14 -21.17 -10.03
C LYS A 194 8.66 -20.69 -8.67
N ASN A 195 8.04 -19.69 -8.09
CA ASN A 195 8.49 -19.07 -6.85
C ASN A 195 7.79 -19.57 -5.58
N ARG A 196 6.81 -20.49 -5.69
CA ARG A 196 6.11 -21.02 -4.51
C ARG A 196 7.00 -21.81 -3.55
N SER A 197 8.15 -22.32 -4.02
CA SER A 197 9.14 -23.04 -3.20
C SER A 197 10.24 -22.13 -2.65
N ALA A 198 10.52 -21.00 -3.33
CA ALA A 198 11.48 -19.99 -2.88
C ALA A 198 11.09 -18.64 -3.49
N ILE A 199 10.51 -17.76 -2.69
CA ILE A 199 10.16 -16.40 -3.15
C ILE A 199 11.45 -15.72 -3.60
N ASN A 200 11.56 -15.44 -4.89
CA ASN A 200 12.67 -14.70 -5.44
C ASN A 200 12.26 -13.24 -5.69
N ASN A 201 13.25 -12.38 -5.91
CA ASN A 201 13.06 -10.93 -6.08
C ASN A 201 12.39 -10.52 -7.41
N LYS A 202 11.86 -11.47 -8.21
CA LYS A 202 11.24 -11.18 -9.50
C LYS A 202 9.72 -10.97 -9.40
N SER A 203 9.08 -11.58 -8.39
CA SER A 203 7.63 -11.45 -8.17
C SER A 203 7.31 -10.30 -7.23
N HIS A 204 6.15 -9.69 -7.39
CA HIS A 204 5.69 -8.61 -6.53
C HIS A 204 4.85 -9.16 -5.36
N LEU A 205 5.14 -8.67 -4.15
CA LEU A 205 4.53 -9.13 -2.90
C LEU A 205 3.58 -8.10 -2.28
N GLY A 206 3.54 -6.87 -2.81
CA GLY A 206 2.80 -5.74 -2.25
C GLY A 206 1.52 -5.41 -2.99
N PHE A 207 1.10 -4.16 -2.91
CA PHE A 207 -0.08 -3.50 -3.46
C PHE A 207 -1.39 -3.84 -2.75
N GLY A 208 -1.58 -5.04 -2.28
CA GLY A 208 -2.77 -5.39 -1.52
C GLY A 208 -2.87 -6.87 -1.18
N TRP A 209 -3.63 -7.14 -0.12
CA TRP A 209 -3.94 -8.49 0.32
C TRP A 209 -5.36 -8.55 0.87
N ALA A 210 -6.11 -9.54 0.41
CA ALA A 210 -7.47 -9.80 0.88
C ALA A 210 -7.52 -10.99 1.84
N PHE A 211 -8.37 -10.91 2.85
CA PHE A 211 -8.50 -11.89 3.93
C PHE A 211 -9.95 -12.20 4.22
N LYS A 212 -10.24 -13.45 4.63
CA LYS A 212 -11.36 -13.67 5.54
C LYS A 212 -11.04 -12.91 6.85
N ARG A 213 -12.00 -12.14 7.37
CA ARG A 213 -11.76 -11.31 8.57
C ARG A 213 -11.25 -12.09 9.79
N PRO A 214 -11.76 -13.29 10.13
CA PRO A 214 -11.19 -14.09 11.22
C PRO A 214 -9.73 -14.51 10.96
N ILE A 215 -9.35 -14.70 9.70
CA ILE A 215 -7.97 -15.04 9.31
C ILE A 215 -7.05 -13.83 9.49
N PHE A 216 -7.51 -12.62 9.12
CA PHE A 216 -6.76 -11.41 9.40
C PHE A 216 -6.53 -11.23 10.91
N ASN A 217 -7.54 -11.45 11.74
CA ASN A 217 -7.42 -11.35 13.20
C ASN A 217 -6.48 -12.39 13.78
N LYS A 218 -6.31 -13.54 13.12
CA LYS A 218 -5.41 -14.59 13.55
C LYS A 218 -3.97 -14.40 13.11
N TYR A 219 -3.75 -14.06 11.86
CA TYR A 219 -2.41 -13.99 11.27
C TYR A 219 -1.98 -12.55 10.99
N GLY A 220 -2.85 -11.75 10.33
CA GLY A 220 -2.64 -10.36 9.98
C GLY A 220 -1.32 -10.08 9.27
N PHE A 221 -0.82 -8.88 9.48
CA PHE A 221 0.46 -8.40 8.95
C PHE A 221 1.54 -8.33 10.05
N TYR A 222 2.79 -8.46 9.62
CA TYR A 222 3.93 -8.11 10.45
C TYR A 222 4.03 -6.58 10.60
N GLN A 223 3.87 -6.05 11.80
CA GLN A 223 3.62 -4.61 12.01
C GLN A 223 4.84 -3.78 12.43
N TYR A 224 6.03 -4.37 12.52
CA TYR A 224 7.23 -3.65 12.96
C TYR A 224 8.09 -3.11 11.81
N CYS A 225 7.60 -3.13 10.56
CA CYS A 225 8.26 -2.51 9.41
C CYS A 225 7.96 -1.00 9.32
N ILE A 226 8.46 -0.25 10.28
CA ILE A 226 8.16 1.18 10.46
C ILE A 226 8.73 2.13 9.40
N ILE A 227 9.50 1.61 8.44
CA ILE A 227 9.98 2.33 7.25
C ILE A 227 9.61 1.63 5.93
N GLY A 228 8.65 0.70 5.98
CA GLY A 228 8.17 -0.11 4.86
C GLY A 228 8.77 -1.50 4.78
N SER A 229 8.34 -2.30 3.82
CA SER A 229 8.63 -3.74 3.62
C SER A 229 7.74 -4.70 4.43
N GLY A 230 6.70 -4.22 5.11
CA GLY A 230 5.85 -5.05 5.94
C GLY A 230 5.03 -6.07 5.14
N ASP A 231 4.59 -5.71 3.94
CA ASP A 231 3.95 -6.62 2.99
C ASP A 231 4.86 -7.79 2.61
N SER A 232 6.15 -7.53 2.35
CA SER A 232 7.13 -8.55 2.01
C SER A 232 7.36 -9.51 3.17
N LEU A 233 7.59 -8.99 4.38
CA LEU A 233 7.80 -9.83 5.57
C LEU A 233 6.55 -10.63 5.93
N SER A 234 5.37 -10.03 5.83
CA SER A 234 4.11 -10.73 6.08
C SER A 234 3.92 -11.90 5.12
N THR A 235 4.10 -11.64 3.82
CA THR A 235 3.99 -12.66 2.78
C THR A 235 4.97 -13.82 3.01
N MET A 236 6.24 -13.50 3.29
CA MET A 236 7.25 -14.53 3.58
C MET A 236 6.86 -15.37 4.79
N ALA A 237 6.30 -14.76 5.85
CA ALA A 237 5.84 -15.48 7.01
C ALA A 237 4.66 -16.43 6.71
N TRP A 238 3.69 -16.01 5.87
CA TRP A 238 2.60 -16.88 5.44
C TRP A 238 3.08 -18.09 4.63
N PHE A 239 4.20 -17.94 3.90
CA PHE A 239 4.89 -19.05 3.23
C PHE A 239 5.83 -19.84 4.14
N LYS A 240 5.91 -19.52 5.44
CA LYS A 240 6.86 -20.13 6.39
C LYS A 240 8.32 -19.98 6.00
N GLN A 241 8.68 -18.85 5.40
CA GLN A 241 10.05 -18.57 4.96
C GLN A 241 10.69 -17.46 5.80
N ILE A 242 12.01 -17.52 5.95
CA ILE A 242 12.82 -16.45 6.54
C ILE A 242 13.52 -15.75 5.37
N PRO A 243 13.30 -14.43 5.15
CA PRO A 243 14.00 -13.69 4.11
C PRO A 243 15.52 -13.77 4.27
N ALA A 244 16.24 -13.94 3.15
CA ALA A 244 17.72 -14.00 3.17
C ALA A 244 18.34 -12.74 3.83
N ARG A 245 17.70 -11.56 3.64
CA ARG A 245 18.17 -10.32 4.28
C ARG A 245 18.16 -10.38 5.81
N LEU A 246 17.27 -11.16 6.43
CA LEU A 246 17.21 -11.32 7.90
C LEU A 246 18.19 -12.36 8.43
N THR A 247 18.84 -13.11 7.55
CA THR A 247 19.86 -14.12 7.93
C THR A 247 21.27 -13.66 7.62
N ASN A 248 21.45 -12.81 6.59
CA ASN A 248 22.76 -12.47 6.03
C ASN A 248 23.07 -10.98 6.08
N ASP A 249 22.12 -10.11 6.40
CA ASP A 249 22.27 -8.66 6.42
C ASP A 249 22.24 -8.10 7.83
N VAL A 250 23.40 -7.67 8.32
CA VAL A 250 23.54 -7.03 9.64
C VAL A 250 22.73 -5.72 9.77
N ASN A 251 22.38 -5.08 8.65
CA ASN A 251 21.55 -3.86 8.68
C ASN A 251 20.06 -4.18 8.91
N SER A 252 19.65 -5.44 8.77
CA SER A 252 18.29 -5.90 9.02
C SER A 252 18.16 -6.71 10.30
N GLU A 253 19.20 -6.78 11.13
CA GLU A 253 19.23 -7.55 12.37
C GLU A 253 18.08 -7.15 13.32
N TYR A 254 17.77 -5.86 13.39
CA TYR A 254 16.72 -5.29 14.23
C TYR A 254 15.32 -5.89 14.00
N GLU A 255 15.05 -6.45 12.83
CA GLU A 255 13.77 -7.11 12.49
C GLU A 255 13.79 -8.61 12.79
N THR A 256 14.95 -9.22 12.97
CA THR A 256 15.09 -10.69 13.01
C THR A 256 14.33 -11.33 14.16
N LEU A 257 14.44 -10.83 15.38
CA LEU A 257 13.75 -11.37 16.55
C LEU A 257 12.23 -11.21 16.47
N PRO A 258 11.70 -10.00 16.26
CA PRO A 258 10.26 -9.81 16.15
C PRO A 258 9.66 -10.55 14.95
N TYR A 259 10.39 -10.71 13.84
CA TYR A 259 9.94 -11.51 12.70
C TYR A 259 9.85 -13.01 13.05
N LYS A 260 10.85 -13.57 13.73
CA LYS A 260 10.80 -14.97 14.16
C LYS A 260 9.63 -15.23 15.12
N ASP A 261 9.30 -14.27 15.96
CA ASP A 261 8.13 -14.37 16.84
C ASP A 261 6.83 -14.32 16.04
N PHE A 262 6.71 -13.41 15.08
CA PHE A 262 5.56 -13.36 14.19
C PHE A 262 5.41 -14.65 13.37
N LEU A 263 6.52 -15.21 12.84
CA LEU A 263 6.50 -16.46 12.07
C LEU A 263 5.92 -17.63 12.86
N LYS A 264 6.13 -17.69 14.18
CA LYS A 264 5.55 -18.74 15.06
C LYS A 264 4.03 -18.65 15.13
N THR A 265 3.45 -17.43 15.05
CA THR A 265 2.00 -17.23 15.13
C THR A 265 1.26 -17.73 13.89
N VAL A 266 1.92 -17.79 12.73
CA VAL A 266 1.32 -18.24 11.47
C VAL A 266 1.22 -19.78 11.45
N THR A 267 0.26 -20.35 12.17
CA THR A 267 0.05 -21.80 12.24
C THR A 267 -1.44 -22.12 12.40
N PRO A 268 -2.02 -23.01 11.56
CA PRO A 268 -1.42 -23.65 10.37
C PRO A 268 -1.15 -22.64 9.24
N THR A 269 -0.41 -23.05 8.20
CA THR A 269 -0.20 -22.24 6.99
C THR A 269 -1.54 -21.91 6.34
N PRO A 270 -1.82 -20.64 6.03
CA PRO A 270 -3.08 -20.24 5.41
C PRO A 270 -3.19 -20.80 3.99
N LYS A 271 -4.42 -21.08 3.54
CA LYS A 271 -4.73 -21.38 2.16
C LYS A 271 -4.69 -20.08 1.34
N MET A 272 -3.79 -19.99 0.38
CA MET A 272 -3.60 -18.76 -0.40
C MET A 272 -3.87 -18.98 -1.89
N SER A 273 -4.34 -17.90 -2.56
CA SER A 273 -4.58 -17.85 -3.99
C SER A 273 -4.44 -16.42 -4.53
N TYR A 274 -4.80 -16.22 -5.79
CA TYR A 274 -4.91 -14.91 -6.45
C TYR A 274 -6.13 -14.90 -7.37
N ILE A 275 -6.53 -13.72 -7.84
CA ILE A 275 -7.47 -13.56 -8.95
C ILE A 275 -6.73 -13.13 -10.20
N SER A 276 -7.29 -13.44 -11.37
CA SER A 276 -6.76 -12.98 -12.66
C SER A 276 -6.96 -11.48 -12.85
N GLY A 277 -6.14 -10.88 -13.71
CA GLY A 277 -6.18 -9.47 -14.05
C GLY A 277 -4.88 -8.75 -13.71
N THR A 278 -4.78 -7.54 -14.24
CA THR A 278 -3.62 -6.66 -14.10
C THR A 278 -3.97 -5.48 -13.21
N VAL A 279 -3.06 -5.11 -12.34
CA VAL A 279 -3.13 -3.83 -11.62
C VAL A 279 -2.13 -2.84 -12.16
N TYR A 280 -2.53 -1.57 -12.19
CA TYR A 280 -1.70 -0.44 -12.56
C TYR A 280 -1.39 0.39 -11.33
N HIS A 281 -0.10 0.50 -11.03
CA HIS A 281 0.39 1.37 -9.95
C HIS A 281 0.63 2.76 -10.51
N LEU A 282 -0.12 3.71 -9.99
CA LEU A 282 -0.01 5.12 -10.36
C LEU A 282 1.31 5.69 -9.87
N TYR A 283 1.96 6.49 -10.70
CA TYR A 283 3.25 7.09 -10.38
C TYR A 283 3.15 8.03 -9.16
N HIS A 284 4.10 7.90 -8.24
CA HIS A 284 4.29 8.82 -7.11
C HIS A 284 5.78 8.87 -6.69
N GLY A 285 6.62 9.35 -7.58
CA GLY A 285 8.06 9.49 -7.36
C GLY A 285 8.89 8.32 -7.90
N SER A 286 10.18 8.58 -8.08
CA SER A 286 11.12 7.62 -8.66
C SER A 286 11.53 6.55 -7.64
N PHE A 287 11.89 5.36 -8.14
CA PHE A 287 12.44 4.28 -7.30
C PHE A 287 13.75 4.69 -6.62
N LYS A 288 14.55 5.56 -7.26
CA LYS A 288 15.84 6.04 -6.76
C LYS A 288 15.66 6.78 -5.42
N ASN A 289 14.66 7.65 -5.33
CA ASN A 289 14.43 8.49 -4.16
C ASN A 289 13.87 7.73 -2.96
N ARG A 290 13.31 6.54 -3.19
CA ARG A 290 12.77 5.67 -2.11
C ARG A 290 13.85 4.91 -1.34
N ASN A 291 15.08 4.84 -1.84
CA ASN A 291 16.26 4.25 -1.20
C ASN A 291 15.99 2.89 -0.52
N TYR A 292 15.31 1.99 -1.22
CA TYR A 292 14.80 0.73 -0.67
C TYR A 292 15.84 -0.15 0.03
N TYR A 293 17.10 -0.09 -0.42
CA TYR A 293 18.16 -0.92 0.13
C TYR A 293 18.84 -0.31 1.35
N ASN A 294 19.11 1.01 1.35
CA ASN A 294 19.91 1.64 2.38
C ASN A 294 19.08 2.18 3.57
N ARG A 295 17.75 2.33 3.43
CA ARG A 295 16.92 2.84 4.53
C ARG A 295 17.03 2.01 5.82
N HIS A 296 17.27 0.71 5.71
CA HIS A 296 17.42 -0.19 6.85
C HIS A 296 18.70 0.10 7.66
N CYS A 297 19.72 0.74 7.07
CA CYS A 297 20.96 1.14 7.76
C CYS A 297 20.72 2.14 8.91
N ILE A 298 19.57 2.81 8.93
CA ILE A 298 19.17 3.74 10.00
C ILE A 298 19.16 3.00 11.35
N PHE A 299 18.81 1.72 11.36
CA PHE A 299 18.68 0.90 12.56
C PHE A 299 19.89 0.01 12.84
N LYS A 300 21.03 0.28 12.20
CA LYS A 300 22.27 -0.48 12.42
C LYS A 300 22.67 -0.44 13.90
N GLY A 301 22.93 -1.61 14.47
CA GLY A 301 23.28 -1.78 15.88
C GLY A 301 22.08 -1.97 16.82
N ILE A 302 20.85 -1.86 16.32
CA ILE A 302 19.65 -2.25 17.06
C ILE A 302 19.44 -3.76 16.87
N VAL A 303 19.35 -4.50 17.95
CA VAL A 303 19.15 -5.96 17.91
C VAL A 303 17.67 -6.34 17.80
N ASP A 304 16.80 -5.53 18.39
CA ASP A 304 15.35 -5.72 18.36
C ASP A 304 14.66 -4.37 18.26
N ILE A 305 13.95 -4.11 17.18
CA ILE A 305 13.26 -2.85 16.97
C ILE A 305 12.28 -2.49 18.08
N ARG A 306 11.70 -3.50 18.74
CA ARG A 306 10.74 -3.33 19.83
C ARG A 306 11.35 -2.60 21.03
N SER A 307 12.68 -2.69 21.21
CA SER A 307 13.39 -2.03 22.32
C SER A 307 13.39 -0.50 22.25
N ILE A 308 13.19 0.04 21.04
CA ILE A 308 13.18 1.50 20.80
C ILE A 308 11.78 2.00 20.38
N LEU A 309 10.76 1.15 20.40
CA LEU A 309 9.39 1.52 20.07
C LEU A 309 8.53 1.57 21.33
N LYS A 310 7.72 2.64 21.42
CA LYS A 310 6.66 2.78 22.41
C LYS A 310 5.34 3.04 21.69
N GLU A 311 4.29 2.33 22.09
CA GLU A 311 2.93 2.61 21.62
C GLU A 311 2.38 3.82 22.35
N ASP A 312 1.82 4.78 21.60
CA ASP A 312 1.12 5.94 22.16
C ASP A 312 -0.38 5.63 22.40
N GLU A 313 -1.12 6.61 22.94
CA GLU A 313 -2.55 6.48 23.24
C GLU A 313 -3.41 6.24 21.99
N SER A 314 -2.94 6.63 20.80
CA SER A 314 -3.62 6.39 19.52
C SER A 314 -3.38 4.98 18.98
N GLY A 315 -2.48 4.22 19.59
CA GLY A 315 -2.05 2.91 19.14
C GLY A 315 -0.95 2.96 18.08
N LEU A 316 -0.34 4.12 17.81
CA LEU A 316 0.80 4.24 16.90
C LEU A 316 2.13 4.04 17.65
N PHE A 317 3.15 3.61 16.91
CA PHE A 317 4.49 3.54 17.45
C PHE A 317 5.20 4.89 17.40
N GLN A 318 5.95 5.16 18.45
CA GLN A 318 6.89 6.29 18.54
C GLN A 318 8.28 5.73 18.80
N ILE A 319 9.30 6.28 18.12
CA ILE A 319 10.69 5.93 18.39
C ILE A 319 11.13 6.68 19.65
N THR A 320 11.64 5.95 20.64
CA THR A 320 12.08 6.51 21.91
C THR A 320 13.51 7.09 21.86
N ASP A 321 14.31 6.67 20.88
CA ASP A 321 15.65 7.18 20.62
C ASP A 321 15.58 8.44 19.74
N PRO A 322 15.95 9.63 20.23
CA PRO A 322 15.82 10.87 19.47
C PRO A 322 16.71 10.95 18.22
N GLU A 323 17.90 10.31 18.24
CA GLU A 323 18.81 10.31 17.11
C GLU A 323 18.25 9.46 15.96
N ILE A 324 17.74 8.28 16.28
CA ILE A 324 17.09 7.39 15.30
C ILE A 324 15.80 8.04 14.78
N ALA A 325 15.00 8.65 15.66
CA ALA A 325 13.78 9.35 15.26
C ALA A 325 14.09 10.47 14.26
N GLN A 326 15.19 11.22 14.47
CA GLN A 326 15.59 12.27 13.54
C GLN A 326 16.04 11.70 12.19
N LYS A 327 16.85 10.64 12.18
CA LYS A 327 17.26 9.96 10.93
C LYS A 327 16.07 9.46 10.11
N VAL A 328 15.03 8.96 10.76
CA VAL A 328 13.80 8.53 10.08
C VAL A 328 13.03 9.72 9.51
N LYS A 329 12.94 10.84 10.24
CA LYS A 329 12.35 12.09 9.72
C LYS A 329 13.09 12.60 8.49
N ASP A 330 14.42 12.61 8.53
CA ASP A 330 15.24 13.05 7.40
C ASP A 330 15.04 12.14 6.19
N TYR A 331 14.98 10.81 6.38
CA TYR A 331 14.66 9.87 5.31
C TYR A 331 13.33 10.17 4.60
N PHE A 332 12.26 10.44 5.36
CA PHE A 332 10.96 10.74 4.74
C PHE A 332 10.91 12.14 4.11
N LYS A 333 11.67 13.11 4.65
CA LYS A 333 11.80 14.44 4.06
C LYS A 333 12.53 14.42 2.71
N ASP A 334 13.53 13.55 2.58
CA ASP A 334 14.34 13.43 1.37
C ASP A 334 13.64 12.63 0.26
N ARG A 335 12.47 12.04 0.55
CA ARG A 335 11.65 11.39 -0.48
C ARG A 335 10.97 12.43 -1.35
N ASP A 336 11.24 12.37 -2.64
CA ASP A 336 10.53 13.14 -3.66
C ASP A 336 9.36 12.29 -4.20
N ASP A 337 8.23 12.33 -3.49
CA ASP A 337 7.02 11.59 -3.86
C ASP A 337 6.18 12.33 -4.92
N ASP A 338 6.49 13.56 -5.26
CA ASP A 338 5.87 14.28 -6.38
C ASP A 338 6.59 14.04 -7.72
N GLY A 339 7.87 13.66 -7.67
CA GLY A 339 8.65 13.29 -8.84
C GLY A 339 8.91 14.45 -9.79
N VAL A 340 9.21 15.65 -9.25
CA VAL A 340 9.44 16.89 -10.02
C VAL A 340 10.94 17.13 -10.14
#